data_c7c058e1feb5d5c464a162d8f3de22f0
#
_entry.id   c7c058e1feb5d5c464a162d8f3de22f0
#
_cell.length_a   1.000
_cell.length_b   1.000
_cell.length_c   1.000
_cell.angle_alpha   90.00
_cell.angle_beta   90.00
_cell.angle_gamma   90.00
#
_symmetry.space_group_name_H-M   'P 1'
#
loop_
_entity.id
_entity.type
_entity.pdbx_description
1 polymer ?
#
loop_
_entity_poly.entity_id
_entity_poly.type
_entity_poly.pdbx_seq_one_letter_code
_entity_poly.pdbx_strand_id
1 'polypeptide(L)'
;MFGYSMVQMVRANAHKLDWPLRETVLQLYRPFKWTPCFLHKFFETKLQNRKKMSVIIEFEEGCHETGFQMAGEVLQKEKRSKLKSRFNKINCCSAEVTPSALHSLLSECSNIRKVYLNREVKALLDTATEASHAKEVVRNGQTLTGKGVTVAVVDTGIYPHPDLEGRIIGFADMVNQKTEPYDDNGHGTHCAGDVASSGASSSGQYRGPAPEANLIGVKVLNKQGSGTLADIIEGVEWCIQYNEDNPDEPIDIISMSLGGDALRYDHEQEDPLVRAVEEAWNAGIVVCVAAGNSGPDSQTIASPGVSEKVITVGALDDNNTASSDDDAVASFSSRGPTVYGKEKPDILAPGVNIISLRSPNSYIDKLQKSSRVGSQYFTMSGTSMATPICAGIAALILQQNPDLTPDEVKELLKNGTDKWKDEDPNIYGAGAVNAENSVPGQ
;
A
#
# COMPACT_ATOMS: atom_id res chain seq x y z
N MET A 1 -28.30 -29.48 27.46
CA MET A 1 -27.90 -28.33 26.65
C MET A 1 -28.15 -28.69 25.19
N PHE A 2 -29.18 -28.15 24.55
CA PHE A 2 -29.46 -28.43 23.12
C PHE A 2 -28.45 -27.64 22.31
N GLY A 3 -27.44 -28.34 21.78
CA GLY A 3 -26.45 -27.70 20.91
C GLY A 3 -27.05 -27.51 19.50
N TYR A 4 -27.06 -26.29 19.00
CA TYR A 4 -27.42 -26.01 17.62
C TYR A 4 -26.48 -26.77 16.67
N SER A 5 -27.03 -27.41 15.62
CA SER A 5 -26.26 -28.28 14.72
C SER A 5 -25.10 -27.56 14.02
N MET A 6 -25.29 -26.29 13.63
CA MET A 6 -24.24 -25.49 13.02
C MET A 6 -23.11 -25.09 13.98
N VAL A 7 -23.45 -24.83 15.26
CA VAL A 7 -22.42 -24.58 16.29
C VAL A 7 -21.56 -25.82 16.51
N GLN A 8 -22.18 -27.01 16.48
CA GLN A 8 -21.46 -28.28 16.59
C GLN A 8 -20.60 -28.51 15.32
N MET A 9 -21.12 -28.24 14.13
CA MET A 9 -20.38 -28.32 12.85
C MET A 9 -19.16 -27.41 12.87
N VAL A 10 -19.29 -26.14 13.26
CA VAL A 10 -18.16 -25.20 13.35
C VAL A 10 -17.10 -25.69 14.34
N ARG A 11 -17.51 -26.21 15.50
CA ARG A 11 -16.56 -26.78 16.49
C ARG A 11 -15.83 -28.00 15.96
N ALA A 12 -16.55 -28.93 15.33
CA ALA A 12 -15.98 -30.17 14.79
C ALA A 12 -15.01 -29.91 13.63
N ASN A 13 -15.25 -28.85 12.85
CA ASN A 13 -14.44 -28.49 11.66
C ASN A 13 -13.64 -27.19 11.84
N ALA A 14 -13.35 -26.77 13.06
CA ALA A 14 -12.66 -25.52 13.32
C ALA A 14 -11.29 -25.41 12.63
N HIS A 15 -10.59 -26.52 12.41
CA HIS A 15 -9.31 -26.59 11.71
C HIS A 15 -9.45 -26.36 10.18
N LYS A 16 -10.62 -26.66 9.60
CA LYS A 16 -10.91 -26.45 8.17
C LYS A 16 -11.59 -25.11 7.87
N LEU A 17 -12.06 -24.38 8.86
CA LEU A 17 -12.74 -23.09 8.69
C LEU A 17 -11.84 -21.94 9.16
N ASP A 18 -11.71 -20.90 8.36
CA ASP A 18 -11.02 -19.69 8.82
C ASP A 18 -11.81 -19.00 9.96
N TRP A 19 -11.12 -18.15 10.73
CA TRP A 19 -11.75 -17.48 11.86
C TRP A 19 -12.96 -16.60 11.46
N PRO A 20 -12.86 -15.77 10.39
CA PRO A 20 -14.00 -14.95 9.95
C PRO A 20 -15.24 -15.76 9.54
N LEU A 21 -15.06 -16.90 8.87
CA LEU A 21 -16.19 -17.75 8.49
C LEU A 21 -16.84 -18.39 9.71
N ARG A 22 -16.03 -18.87 10.69
CA ARG A 22 -16.54 -19.39 11.96
C ARG A 22 -17.38 -18.36 12.69
N GLU A 23 -16.85 -17.14 12.83
CA GLU A 23 -17.57 -16.05 13.49
C GLU A 23 -18.86 -15.68 12.74
N THR A 24 -18.81 -15.59 11.39
CA THR A 24 -19.99 -15.32 10.56
C THR A 24 -21.09 -16.36 10.79
N VAL A 25 -20.76 -17.65 10.81
CA VAL A 25 -21.74 -18.71 11.09
C VAL A 25 -22.30 -18.61 12.51
N LEU A 26 -21.45 -18.36 13.52
CA LEU A 26 -21.86 -18.24 14.91
C LEU A 26 -22.74 -17.00 15.16
N GLN A 27 -22.47 -15.90 14.50
CA GLN A 27 -23.27 -14.67 14.60
C GLN A 27 -24.70 -14.85 14.10
N LEU A 28 -24.97 -15.77 13.17
CA LEU A 28 -26.33 -16.08 12.73
C LEU A 28 -27.22 -16.59 13.88
N TYR A 29 -26.60 -17.11 14.95
CA TYR A 29 -27.28 -17.65 16.11
C TYR A 29 -27.42 -16.66 17.29
N ARG A 30 -26.79 -15.48 17.25
CA ARG A 30 -26.91 -14.44 18.28
C ARG A 30 -28.37 -14.05 18.57
N PRO A 31 -29.26 -13.89 17.56
CA PRO A 31 -30.69 -13.54 17.83
C PRO A 31 -31.44 -14.60 18.61
N PHE A 32 -31.01 -15.87 18.58
CA PHE A 32 -31.67 -16.94 19.32
C PHE A 32 -31.63 -16.76 20.85
N LYS A 33 -30.66 -15.98 21.35
CA LYS A 33 -30.59 -15.64 22.78
C LYS A 33 -31.84 -14.95 23.31
N TRP A 34 -32.58 -14.27 22.42
CA TRP A 34 -33.78 -13.50 22.72
C TRP A 34 -35.06 -14.14 22.17
N THR A 35 -34.99 -15.34 21.62
CA THR A 35 -36.12 -16.03 20.99
C THR A 35 -36.60 -17.16 21.90
N PRO A 36 -37.93 -17.41 22.04
CA PRO A 36 -38.45 -18.54 22.81
C PRO A 36 -37.95 -19.88 22.30
N CYS A 37 -37.55 -20.78 23.19
CA CYS A 37 -36.89 -22.05 22.84
C CYS A 37 -37.66 -22.93 21.85
N PHE A 38 -39.02 -22.90 21.92
CA PHE A 38 -39.84 -23.72 21.01
C PHE A 38 -39.81 -23.26 19.56
N LEU A 39 -39.37 -22.03 19.26
CA LEU A 39 -39.20 -21.50 17.91
C LEU A 39 -37.80 -21.73 17.36
N HIS A 40 -36.83 -22.12 18.18
CA HIS A 40 -35.42 -22.26 17.75
C HIS A 40 -35.26 -23.22 16.61
N LYS A 41 -35.85 -24.39 16.63
CA LYS A 41 -35.76 -25.40 15.58
C LYS A 41 -36.29 -24.89 14.24
N PHE A 42 -37.38 -24.15 14.24
CA PHE A 42 -37.97 -23.55 13.03
C PHE A 42 -37.08 -22.48 12.45
N PHE A 43 -36.54 -21.57 13.26
CA PHE A 43 -35.65 -20.51 12.81
C PHE A 43 -34.30 -21.08 12.38
N GLU A 44 -33.77 -22.08 13.06
CA GLU A 44 -32.54 -22.76 12.69
C GLU A 44 -32.64 -23.36 11.28
N THR A 45 -33.66 -24.11 10.99
CA THR A 45 -33.91 -24.69 9.67
C THR A 45 -34.01 -23.61 8.59
N LYS A 46 -34.69 -22.50 8.91
CA LYS A 46 -34.83 -21.38 7.97
C LYS A 46 -33.49 -20.69 7.70
N LEU A 47 -32.64 -20.47 8.71
CA LEU A 47 -31.30 -19.89 8.56
C LEU A 47 -30.36 -20.81 7.78
N GLN A 48 -30.34 -22.10 8.11
CA GLN A 48 -29.50 -23.11 7.45
C GLN A 48 -29.73 -23.18 5.95
N ASN A 49 -30.97 -23.02 5.49
CA ASN A 49 -31.35 -23.21 4.11
C ASN A 49 -31.51 -21.91 3.29
N ARG A 50 -31.52 -20.76 3.94
CA ARG A 50 -31.81 -19.48 3.26
C ARG A 50 -30.68 -18.47 3.26
N LYS A 51 -29.86 -18.42 4.31
CA LYS A 51 -28.76 -17.46 4.41
C LYS A 51 -27.64 -17.90 3.48
N LYS A 52 -27.25 -17.05 2.56
CA LYS A 52 -26.12 -17.28 1.65
C LYS A 52 -24.86 -16.69 2.25
N MET A 53 -23.74 -17.39 2.05
CA MET A 53 -22.39 -16.95 2.35
C MET A 53 -21.53 -17.16 1.10
N SER A 54 -20.68 -16.23 0.78
CA SER A 54 -19.66 -16.39 -0.25
C SER A 54 -18.40 -16.97 0.40
N VAL A 55 -17.85 -18.02 -0.17
CA VAL A 55 -16.68 -18.71 0.39
C VAL A 55 -15.64 -19.00 -0.69
N ILE A 56 -14.39 -19.15 -0.25
CA ILE A 56 -13.30 -19.74 -1.05
C ILE A 56 -12.98 -21.10 -0.44
N ILE A 57 -12.96 -22.13 -1.26
CA ILE A 57 -12.68 -23.52 -0.88
C ILE A 57 -11.31 -23.88 -1.40
N GLU A 58 -10.38 -24.19 -0.52
CA GLU A 58 -9.04 -24.72 -0.83
C GLU A 58 -9.05 -26.22 -0.75
N PHE A 59 -8.50 -26.89 -1.77
CA PHE A 59 -8.36 -28.33 -1.84
C PHE A 59 -6.94 -28.78 -1.47
N GLU A 60 -6.81 -30.03 -1.04
CA GLU A 60 -5.51 -30.66 -0.79
C GLU A 60 -4.65 -30.65 -2.05
N GLU A 61 -3.34 -30.63 -1.89
CA GLU A 61 -2.38 -30.59 -2.97
C GLU A 61 -2.56 -31.78 -3.92
N GLY A 62 -2.60 -31.52 -5.23
CA GLY A 62 -2.90 -32.53 -6.26
C GLY A 62 -4.36 -32.95 -6.39
N CYS A 63 -5.27 -32.49 -5.53
CA CYS A 63 -6.69 -32.86 -5.53
C CYS A 63 -7.62 -31.81 -6.13
N HIS A 64 -7.10 -30.79 -6.81
CA HIS A 64 -7.91 -29.67 -7.29
C HIS A 64 -9.04 -30.09 -8.25
N GLU A 65 -8.76 -30.95 -9.23
CA GLU A 65 -9.74 -31.39 -10.22
C GLU A 65 -10.86 -32.23 -9.57
N THR A 66 -10.46 -33.26 -8.82
CA THR A 66 -11.39 -34.14 -8.10
C THR A 66 -12.17 -33.42 -7.02
N GLY A 67 -11.49 -32.50 -6.27
CA GLY A 67 -12.12 -31.69 -5.24
C GLY A 67 -13.15 -30.72 -5.81
N PHE A 68 -12.84 -30.06 -6.94
CA PHE A 68 -13.77 -29.17 -7.62
C PHE A 68 -15.00 -29.93 -8.14
N GLN A 69 -14.81 -31.10 -8.74
CA GLN A 69 -15.91 -31.93 -9.21
C GLN A 69 -16.80 -32.40 -8.06
N MET A 70 -16.22 -32.96 -6.99
CA MET A 70 -16.97 -33.40 -5.80
C MET A 70 -17.74 -32.23 -5.14
N ALA A 71 -17.12 -31.08 -4.99
CA ALA A 71 -17.79 -29.89 -4.45
C ALA A 71 -18.97 -29.47 -5.36
N GLY A 72 -18.80 -29.55 -6.68
CA GLY A 72 -19.88 -29.30 -7.64
C GLY A 72 -21.05 -30.24 -7.47
N GLU A 73 -20.81 -31.58 -7.37
CA GLU A 73 -21.84 -32.59 -7.17
C GLU A 73 -22.61 -32.41 -5.85
N VAL A 74 -21.91 -32.07 -4.77
CA VAL A 74 -22.55 -31.77 -3.47
C VAL A 74 -23.42 -30.51 -3.58
N LEU A 75 -22.89 -29.43 -4.16
CA LEU A 75 -23.62 -28.16 -4.25
C LEU A 75 -24.82 -28.21 -5.22
N GLN A 76 -24.80 -29.09 -6.23
CA GLN A 76 -25.95 -29.30 -7.09
C GLN A 76 -27.18 -29.88 -6.38
N LYS A 77 -26.96 -30.68 -5.31
CA LYS A 77 -28.02 -31.21 -4.46
C LYS A 77 -28.61 -30.18 -3.52
N GLU A 78 -27.84 -29.12 -3.24
CA GLU A 78 -28.16 -28.08 -2.25
C GLU A 78 -28.85 -26.86 -2.88
N LYS A 79 -30.07 -26.56 -2.43
CA LYS A 79 -30.81 -25.40 -2.93
C LYS A 79 -30.07 -24.09 -2.56
N ARG A 80 -29.96 -23.16 -3.53
CA ARG A 80 -29.38 -21.84 -3.36
C ARG A 80 -27.87 -21.80 -3.21
N SER A 81 -27.19 -22.91 -3.45
CA SER A 81 -25.73 -23.01 -3.41
C SER A 81 -25.19 -23.31 -4.80
N LYS A 82 -24.04 -22.76 -5.15
CA LYS A 82 -23.39 -22.99 -6.45
C LYS A 82 -21.91 -22.66 -6.43
N LEU A 83 -21.14 -23.37 -7.23
CA LEU A 83 -19.78 -22.95 -7.58
C LEU A 83 -19.83 -21.70 -8.47
N LYS A 84 -18.82 -20.83 -8.35
CA LYS A 84 -18.66 -19.61 -9.17
C LYS A 84 -17.44 -19.66 -10.04
N SER A 85 -16.26 -19.53 -9.45
CA SER A 85 -14.99 -19.42 -10.17
C SER A 85 -14.02 -20.49 -9.72
N ARG A 86 -13.12 -20.88 -10.62
CA ARG A 86 -12.07 -21.85 -10.37
C ARG A 86 -10.71 -21.16 -10.44
N PHE A 87 -9.84 -21.43 -9.47
CA PHE A 87 -8.51 -20.83 -9.31
C PHE A 87 -7.44 -21.93 -9.35
N ASN A 88 -7.08 -22.35 -10.56
CA ASN A 88 -6.22 -23.51 -10.81
C ASN A 88 -4.82 -23.39 -10.18
N LYS A 89 -4.27 -22.16 -10.14
CA LYS A 89 -2.91 -21.94 -9.66
C LYS A 89 -2.74 -22.03 -8.15
N ILE A 90 -3.84 -21.87 -7.40
CA ILE A 90 -3.83 -21.87 -5.93
C ILE A 90 -4.70 -22.98 -5.35
N ASN A 91 -5.07 -24.00 -6.16
CA ASN A 91 -5.91 -25.15 -5.76
C ASN A 91 -7.23 -24.75 -5.08
N CYS A 92 -7.85 -23.65 -5.50
CA CYS A 92 -9.06 -23.11 -4.87
C CYS A 92 -10.22 -22.97 -5.85
N CYS A 93 -11.42 -22.83 -5.29
CA CYS A 93 -12.59 -22.33 -6.01
C CYS A 93 -13.43 -21.39 -5.14
N SER A 94 -14.22 -20.52 -5.76
CA SER A 94 -15.22 -19.73 -5.06
C SER A 94 -16.61 -20.34 -5.20
N ALA A 95 -17.40 -20.21 -4.14
CA ALA A 95 -18.77 -20.73 -4.10
C ALA A 95 -19.70 -19.79 -3.31
N GLU A 96 -20.98 -19.80 -3.68
CA GLU A 96 -22.06 -19.34 -2.79
C GLU A 96 -22.63 -20.55 -2.08
N VAL A 97 -22.65 -20.55 -0.76
CA VAL A 97 -23.14 -21.66 0.04
C VAL A 97 -24.11 -21.21 1.12
N THR A 98 -25.08 -22.08 1.44
CA THR A 98 -25.86 -21.93 2.69
C THR A 98 -25.12 -22.63 3.83
N PRO A 99 -25.43 -22.38 5.11
CA PRO A 99 -24.88 -23.16 6.22
C PRO A 99 -25.09 -24.66 6.08
N SER A 100 -26.25 -25.09 5.54
CA SER A 100 -26.52 -26.51 5.23
C SER A 100 -25.55 -27.04 4.19
N ALA A 101 -25.36 -26.31 3.08
CA ALA A 101 -24.43 -26.69 2.02
C ALA A 101 -22.97 -26.71 2.48
N LEU A 102 -22.56 -25.77 3.36
CA LEU A 102 -21.25 -25.79 3.99
C LEU A 102 -21.05 -27.06 4.83
N HIS A 103 -22.07 -27.48 5.56
CA HIS A 103 -22.01 -28.72 6.33
C HIS A 103 -21.89 -29.95 5.42
N SER A 104 -22.67 -30.03 4.35
CA SER A 104 -22.59 -31.11 3.36
C SER A 104 -21.20 -31.16 2.68
N LEU A 105 -20.64 -29.99 2.29
CA LEU A 105 -19.30 -29.91 1.74
C LEU A 105 -18.23 -30.47 2.69
N LEU A 106 -18.25 -30.07 3.97
CA LEU A 106 -17.27 -30.53 4.95
C LEU A 106 -17.39 -32.01 5.31
N SER A 107 -18.57 -32.59 5.15
CA SER A 107 -18.82 -34.00 5.46
C SER A 107 -18.61 -34.95 4.25
N GLU A 108 -18.92 -34.49 3.03
CA GLU A 108 -18.92 -35.35 1.83
C GLU A 108 -17.67 -35.16 0.98
N CYS A 109 -16.99 -33.98 1.06
CA CYS A 109 -15.76 -33.69 0.32
C CYS A 109 -14.52 -33.85 1.22
N SER A 110 -13.90 -35.04 1.17
CA SER A 110 -12.68 -35.32 1.97
C SER A 110 -11.47 -34.44 1.58
N ASN A 111 -11.42 -34.01 0.32
CA ASN A 111 -10.30 -33.28 -0.27
C ASN A 111 -10.28 -31.76 0.05
N ILE A 112 -11.19 -31.28 0.90
CA ILE A 112 -11.19 -29.89 1.36
C ILE A 112 -10.13 -29.71 2.44
N ARG A 113 -9.13 -28.89 2.14
CA ARG A 113 -8.08 -28.46 3.08
C ARG A 113 -8.60 -27.38 4.00
N LYS A 114 -9.16 -26.29 3.40
CA LYS A 114 -9.67 -25.16 4.16
C LYS A 114 -10.78 -24.41 3.43
N VAL A 115 -11.65 -23.78 4.17
CA VAL A 115 -12.72 -22.91 3.66
C VAL A 115 -12.60 -21.54 4.31
N TYR A 116 -12.51 -20.51 3.48
CA TYR A 116 -12.37 -19.12 3.87
C TYR A 116 -13.66 -18.35 3.59
N LEU A 117 -13.97 -17.38 4.42
CA LEU A 117 -14.98 -16.39 4.08
C LEU A 117 -14.47 -15.55 2.90
N ASN A 118 -15.18 -15.54 1.79
CA ASN A 118 -14.90 -14.60 0.70
C ASN A 118 -15.38 -13.21 1.12
N ARG A 119 -14.47 -12.47 1.74
CA ARG A 119 -14.71 -11.13 2.26
C ARG A 119 -14.71 -10.11 1.14
N GLU A 120 -15.46 -9.06 1.29
CA GLU A 120 -15.32 -7.87 0.46
C GLU A 120 -13.97 -7.23 0.79
N VAL A 121 -13.09 -7.16 -0.20
CA VAL A 121 -11.84 -6.43 -0.11
C VAL A 121 -12.12 -5.04 -0.67
N LYS A 122 -12.06 -4.04 0.17
CA LYS A 122 -12.12 -2.62 -0.22
C LYS A 122 -10.70 -2.14 -0.35
N ALA A 123 -10.43 -1.47 -1.42
CA ALA A 123 -9.17 -0.80 -1.65
C ALA A 123 -9.28 0.63 -1.09
N LEU A 124 -8.31 1.09 -0.33
CA LEU A 124 -8.46 2.30 0.50
C LEU A 124 -7.15 3.12 0.57
N LEU A 125 -7.03 4.19 -0.23
CA LEU A 125 -6.11 5.30 0.09
C LEU A 125 -6.69 6.17 1.23
N ASP A 126 -8.01 6.11 1.43
CA ASP A 126 -8.70 6.79 2.51
C ASP A 126 -8.16 6.41 3.90
N THR A 127 -7.61 5.20 4.07
CA THR A 127 -6.95 4.80 5.31
C THR A 127 -5.50 5.23 5.42
N ALA A 128 -4.71 5.24 4.34
CA ALA A 128 -3.29 5.56 4.41
C ALA A 128 -2.99 6.98 4.96
N THR A 129 -3.77 7.98 4.57
CA THR A 129 -3.65 9.33 5.12
C THR A 129 -4.23 9.44 6.53
N GLU A 130 -5.20 8.62 6.91
CA GLU A 130 -5.69 8.49 8.29
C GLU A 130 -4.69 7.75 9.17
N ALA A 131 -4.18 6.61 8.73
CA ALA A 131 -3.19 5.79 9.45
C ALA A 131 -1.85 6.51 9.66
N SER A 132 -1.47 7.41 8.74
CA SER A 132 -0.28 8.28 8.90
C SER A 132 -0.58 9.62 9.58
N HIS A 133 -1.80 9.83 10.09
CA HIS A 133 -2.27 11.09 10.70
C HIS A 133 -2.06 12.32 9.80
N ALA A 134 -2.10 12.15 8.48
CA ALA A 134 -1.83 13.18 7.49
C ALA A 134 -3.09 13.77 6.83
N LYS A 135 -4.28 13.27 7.19
CA LYS A 135 -5.54 13.70 6.57
C LYS A 135 -5.87 15.15 6.87
N GLU A 136 -5.60 15.61 8.08
CA GLU A 136 -5.95 16.95 8.54
C GLU A 136 -4.98 17.42 9.64
N VAL A 137 -3.83 17.94 9.23
CA VAL A 137 -2.84 18.52 10.15
C VAL A 137 -3.10 20.00 10.28
N VAL A 138 -3.44 20.48 11.48
CA VAL A 138 -3.77 21.88 11.74
C VAL A 138 -2.68 22.53 12.58
N ARG A 139 -2.12 23.65 12.10
CA ARG A 139 -1.17 24.50 12.84
C ARG A 139 -1.61 25.95 12.77
N ASN A 140 -1.59 26.63 13.92
CA ASN A 140 -2.01 28.04 14.03
C ASN A 140 -3.43 28.31 13.49
N GLY A 141 -4.35 27.35 13.59
CA GLY A 141 -5.71 27.44 13.04
C GLY A 141 -5.78 27.29 11.51
N GLN A 142 -4.69 26.91 10.86
CA GLN A 142 -4.61 26.68 9.42
C GLN A 142 -4.37 25.18 9.14
N THR A 143 -5.18 24.59 8.27
CA THR A 143 -4.93 23.23 7.77
C THR A 143 -3.75 23.28 6.80
N LEU A 144 -2.75 22.45 7.05
CA LEU A 144 -1.60 22.30 6.16
C LEU A 144 -1.97 21.41 4.98
N THR A 145 -1.49 21.76 3.81
CA THR A 145 -1.86 21.12 2.52
C THR A 145 -0.67 20.94 1.58
N GLY A 146 0.54 21.27 2.04
CA GLY A 146 1.75 21.31 1.22
C GLY A 146 1.85 22.54 0.31
N LYS A 147 0.99 23.53 0.51
CA LYS A 147 0.95 24.73 -0.33
C LYS A 147 2.27 25.49 -0.29
N GLY A 148 2.79 25.83 -1.47
CA GLY A 148 4.06 26.54 -1.62
C GLY A 148 5.29 25.63 -1.62
N VAL A 149 5.10 24.30 -1.46
CA VAL A 149 6.18 23.30 -1.52
C VAL A 149 6.13 22.58 -2.86
N THR A 150 7.27 22.36 -3.47
CA THR A 150 7.43 21.65 -4.75
C THR A 150 8.07 20.29 -4.55
N VAL A 151 7.40 19.23 -5.03
CA VAL A 151 7.90 17.84 -4.97
C VAL A 151 8.21 17.33 -6.37
N ALA A 152 9.46 16.95 -6.62
CA ALA A 152 9.85 16.24 -7.83
C ALA A 152 9.61 14.73 -7.65
N VAL A 153 8.81 14.16 -8.54
CA VAL A 153 8.55 12.70 -8.61
C VAL A 153 9.47 12.12 -9.67
N VAL A 154 10.58 11.51 -9.21
CA VAL A 154 11.59 10.90 -10.08
C VAL A 154 11.22 9.44 -10.32
N ASP A 155 10.55 9.17 -11.46
CA ASP A 155 9.87 7.89 -11.72
C ASP A 155 9.61 7.64 -13.23
N THR A 156 8.49 7.04 -13.58
CA THR A 156 8.07 6.72 -14.97
C THR A 156 7.43 7.89 -15.72
N GLY A 157 7.30 9.05 -15.09
CA GLY A 157 6.60 10.23 -15.59
C GLY A 157 5.39 10.60 -14.74
N ILE A 158 4.62 11.57 -15.21
CA ILE A 158 3.39 12.04 -14.55
C ILE A 158 2.31 12.30 -15.60
N TYR A 159 1.14 11.68 -15.41
CA TYR A 159 -0.03 11.93 -16.27
C TYR A 159 -0.81 13.15 -15.74
N PRO A 160 -1.26 14.07 -16.62
CA PRO A 160 -2.10 15.21 -16.25
C PRO A 160 -3.48 14.75 -15.77
N HIS A 161 -3.53 14.26 -14.54
CA HIS A 161 -4.76 13.75 -13.92
C HIS A 161 -5.60 14.91 -13.38
N PRO A 162 -6.96 14.85 -13.42
CA PRO A 162 -7.82 15.93 -12.88
C PRO A 162 -7.53 16.31 -11.43
N ASP A 163 -7.14 15.35 -10.60
CA ASP A 163 -6.78 15.60 -9.18
C ASP A 163 -5.42 16.32 -9.01
N LEU A 164 -4.68 16.53 -10.09
CA LEU A 164 -3.43 17.29 -10.13
C LEU A 164 -3.56 18.59 -10.93
N GLU A 165 -4.78 18.98 -11.31
CA GLU A 165 -5.03 20.14 -12.15
C GLU A 165 -4.38 21.41 -11.60
N GLY A 166 -3.60 22.09 -12.47
CA GLY A 166 -2.92 23.35 -12.16
C GLY A 166 -1.68 23.21 -11.26
N ARG A 167 -1.28 21.99 -10.85
CA ARG A 167 -0.17 21.77 -9.91
C ARG A 167 1.03 21.01 -10.49
N ILE A 168 0.95 20.52 -11.72
CA ILE A 168 2.12 20.04 -12.46
C ILE A 168 2.77 21.25 -13.09
N ILE A 169 3.83 21.76 -12.45
CA ILE A 169 4.51 23.00 -12.86
C ILE A 169 5.74 22.78 -13.73
N GLY A 170 6.22 21.52 -13.84
CA GLY A 170 7.38 21.17 -14.64
C GLY A 170 7.39 19.69 -15.04
N PHE A 171 8.17 19.40 -16.09
CA PHE A 171 8.39 18.04 -16.56
C PHE A 171 9.74 17.90 -17.25
N ALA A 172 10.46 16.83 -16.93
CA ALA A 172 11.70 16.45 -17.61
C ALA A 172 11.67 14.97 -17.98
N ASP A 173 12.17 14.62 -19.16
CA ASP A 173 12.17 13.25 -19.71
C ASP A 173 13.56 12.84 -20.16
N MET A 174 14.29 12.09 -19.32
CA MET A 174 15.63 11.57 -19.60
C MET A 174 15.59 10.39 -20.58
N VAL A 175 14.42 9.76 -20.75
CA VAL A 175 14.27 8.54 -21.55
C VAL A 175 13.94 8.83 -23.02
N ASN A 176 12.99 9.73 -23.29
CA ASN A 176 12.50 10.02 -24.64
C ASN A 176 12.60 11.49 -25.03
N GLN A 177 13.11 12.35 -24.13
CA GLN A 177 13.33 13.80 -24.33
C GLN A 177 12.06 14.55 -24.76
N LYS A 178 10.89 14.15 -24.23
CA LYS A 178 9.64 14.87 -24.45
C LYS A 178 9.48 15.99 -23.42
N THR A 179 8.79 17.05 -23.82
CA THR A 179 8.60 18.24 -23.00
C THR A 179 7.24 18.29 -22.31
N GLU A 180 6.24 17.57 -22.82
CA GLU A 180 4.90 17.55 -22.26
C GLU A 180 4.75 16.42 -21.24
N PRO A 181 4.09 16.66 -20.09
CA PRO A 181 3.85 15.65 -19.07
C PRO A 181 3.07 14.43 -19.60
N TYR A 182 3.60 13.25 -19.37
CA TYR A 182 2.95 11.99 -19.66
C TYR A 182 3.51 10.87 -18.79
N ASP A 183 2.76 9.78 -18.69
CA ASP A 183 3.20 8.55 -18.03
C ASP A 183 2.67 7.33 -18.80
N ASP A 184 3.53 6.66 -19.52
CA ASP A 184 3.20 5.48 -20.33
C ASP A 184 3.32 4.16 -19.56
N ASN A 185 3.85 4.20 -18.32
CA ASN A 185 3.89 3.07 -17.40
C ASN A 185 2.70 3.10 -16.42
N GLY A 186 2.49 4.19 -15.70
CA GLY A 186 1.44 4.41 -14.70
C GLY A 186 1.92 4.47 -13.25
N HIS A 187 3.15 4.03 -12.95
CA HIS A 187 3.69 4.01 -11.60
C HIS A 187 3.96 5.42 -11.05
N GLY A 188 4.64 6.27 -11.82
CA GLY A 188 4.94 7.64 -11.39
C GLY A 188 3.70 8.50 -11.15
N THR A 189 2.63 8.29 -11.95
CA THR A 189 1.34 8.96 -11.72
C THR A 189 0.70 8.53 -10.41
N HIS A 190 0.80 7.24 -10.06
CA HIS A 190 0.34 6.72 -8.78
C HIS A 190 1.12 7.38 -7.64
N CYS A 191 2.46 7.38 -7.71
CA CYS A 191 3.32 8.02 -6.72
C CYS A 191 3.04 9.53 -6.58
N ALA A 192 2.78 10.24 -7.69
CA ALA A 192 2.41 11.65 -7.64
C ALA A 192 1.08 11.88 -6.88
N GLY A 193 0.13 10.96 -7.04
CA GLY A 193 -1.12 10.97 -6.28
C GLY A 193 -0.93 10.65 -4.80
N ASP A 194 -0.02 9.73 -4.47
CA ASP A 194 0.34 9.40 -3.09
C ASP A 194 0.96 10.59 -2.35
N VAL A 195 1.66 11.50 -3.06
CA VAL A 195 2.11 12.78 -2.51
C VAL A 195 0.95 13.76 -2.38
N ALA A 196 0.23 14.01 -3.50
CA ALA A 196 -0.49 15.28 -3.70
C ALA A 196 -1.85 15.16 -4.42
N SER A 197 -2.49 13.99 -4.46
CA SER A 197 -3.86 13.91 -4.98
C SER A 197 -4.78 14.85 -4.21
N SER A 198 -5.53 15.70 -4.90
CA SER A 198 -6.57 16.52 -4.26
C SER A 198 -7.80 15.71 -3.85
N GLY A 199 -7.96 14.50 -4.43
CA GLY A 199 -9.14 13.67 -4.26
C GLY A 199 -10.40 14.24 -4.94
N ALA A 200 -10.29 15.27 -5.78
CA ALA A 200 -11.44 15.93 -6.43
C ALA A 200 -12.34 14.95 -7.17
N SER A 201 -11.75 13.97 -7.88
CA SER A 201 -12.48 12.93 -8.61
C SER A 201 -13.16 11.88 -7.72
N SER A 202 -12.90 11.90 -6.40
CA SER A 202 -13.45 10.97 -5.40
C SER A 202 -14.16 11.66 -4.23
N SER A 203 -14.51 12.95 -4.38
CA SER A 203 -15.08 13.75 -3.29
C SER A 203 -14.20 13.79 -2.02
N GLY A 204 -12.89 13.82 -2.21
CA GLY A 204 -11.88 13.88 -1.14
C GLY A 204 -11.47 12.53 -0.55
N GLN A 205 -12.04 11.41 -1.03
CA GLN A 205 -11.77 10.09 -0.47
C GLN A 205 -10.30 9.66 -0.69
N TYR A 206 -9.76 9.86 -1.91
CA TYR A 206 -8.40 9.45 -2.27
C TYR A 206 -7.46 10.66 -2.36
N ARG A 207 -7.37 11.38 -1.25
CA ARG A 207 -6.53 12.56 -1.10
C ARG A 207 -5.15 12.17 -0.56
N GLY A 208 -4.10 12.71 -1.16
CA GLY A 208 -2.73 12.59 -0.63
C GLY A 208 -2.48 13.52 0.57
N PRO A 209 -1.36 13.36 1.29
CA PRO A 209 -1.01 14.23 2.44
C PRO A 209 -0.87 15.70 2.09
N ALA A 210 -0.32 16.02 0.91
CA ALA A 210 0.01 17.39 0.50
C ALA A 210 -0.79 17.82 -0.76
N PRO A 211 -2.14 17.93 -0.68
CA PRO A 211 -3.00 18.08 -1.87
C PRO A 211 -2.90 19.45 -2.58
N GLU A 212 -2.16 20.40 -2.04
CA GLU A 212 -1.87 21.69 -2.69
C GLU A 212 -0.37 21.87 -3.00
N ALA A 213 0.46 20.84 -2.79
CA ALA A 213 1.86 20.87 -3.23
C ALA A 213 1.97 20.96 -4.76
N ASN A 214 2.96 21.69 -5.25
CA ASN A 214 3.35 21.66 -6.65
C ASN A 214 4.11 20.38 -6.96
N LEU A 215 4.00 19.91 -8.20
CA LEU A 215 4.64 18.70 -8.67
C LEU A 215 5.48 18.94 -9.91
N ILE A 216 6.64 18.31 -9.96
CA ILE A 216 7.46 18.21 -11.16
C ILE A 216 7.65 16.72 -11.46
N GLY A 217 7.29 16.30 -12.67
CA GLY A 217 7.54 14.93 -13.11
C GLY A 217 8.93 14.80 -13.72
N VAL A 218 9.79 13.93 -13.19
CA VAL A 218 11.10 13.63 -13.76
C VAL A 218 11.12 12.18 -14.21
N LYS A 219 10.96 11.98 -15.51
CA LYS A 219 10.89 10.64 -16.11
C LYS A 219 12.29 10.08 -16.34
N VAL A 220 12.67 9.12 -15.52
CA VAL A 220 13.93 8.36 -15.61
C VAL A 220 13.73 6.88 -15.94
N LEU A 221 12.48 6.41 -15.83
CA LEU A 221 12.10 5.03 -16.12
C LEU A 221 11.24 4.97 -17.39
N ASN A 222 11.48 3.94 -18.19
CA ASN A 222 10.76 3.71 -19.44
C ASN A 222 9.34 3.14 -19.19
N LYS A 223 8.62 2.87 -20.29
CA LYS A 223 7.27 2.29 -20.27
C LYS A 223 7.15 0.97 -19.47
N GLN A 224 8.21 0.16 -19.39
CA GLN A 224 8.22 -1.09 -18.63
C GLN A 224 8.54 -0.89 -17.16
N GLY A 225 8.85 0.33 -16.72
CA GLY A 225 9.25 0.63 -15.34
C GLY A 225 10.73 0.35 -15.07
N SER A 226 11.57 0.34 -16.11
CA SER A 226 13.01 0.13 -16.00
C SER A 226 13.77 1.34 -16.56
N GLY A 227 14.89 1.68 -15.94
CA GLY A 227 15.79 2.75 -16.38
C GLY A 227 17.24 2.33 -16.27
N THR A 228 18.12 3.08 -16.88
CA THR A 228 19.56 2.92 -16.66
C THR A 228 20.01 3.76 -15.48
N LEU A 229 21.12 3.36 -14.85
CA LEU A 229 21.72 4.14 -13.78
C LEU A 229 22.04 5.58 -14.23
N ALA A 230 22.46 5.75 -15.50
CA ALA A 230 22.75 7.06 -16.09
C ALA A 230 21.49 7.93 -16.16
N ASP A 231 20.36 7.41 -16.66
CA ASP A 231 19.12 8.18 -16.76
C ASP A 231 18.63 8.64 -15.38
N ILE A 232 18.82 7.79 -14.34
CA ILE A 232 18.40 8.12 -12.97
C ILE A 232 19.29 9.21 -12.39
N ILE A 233 20.61 9.10 -12.54
CA ILE A 233 21.57 10.11 -12.09
C ILE A 233 21.30 11.45 -12.80
N GLU A 234 21.11 11.44 -14.13
CA GLU A 234 20.78 12.62 -14.92
C GLU A 234 19.49 13.30 -14.41
N GLY A 235 18.48 12.52 -14.03
CA GLY A 235 17.24 13.04 -13.45
C GLY A 235 17.45 13.72 -12.10
N VAL A 236 18.31 13.18 -11.23
CA VAL A 236 18.64 13.79 -9.92
C VAL A 236 19.48 15.06 -10.13
N GLU A 237 20.49 15.02 -11.00
CA GLU A 237 21.30 16.19 -11.35
C GLU A 237 20.44 17.30 -11.97
N TRP A 238 19.46 16.92 -12.81
CA TRP A 238 18.50 17.88 -13.36
C TRP A 238 17.72 18.61 -12.27
N CYS A 239 17.30 17.92 -11.20
CA CYS A 239 16.61 18.58 -10.07
C CYS A 239 17.50 19.62 -9.37
N ILE A 240 18.79 19.31 -9.20
CA ILE A 240 19.75 20.28 -8.60
C ILE A 240 19.90 21.48 -9.52
N GLN A 241 20.13 21.24 -10.82
CA GLN A 241 20.28 22.33 -11.81
C GLN A 241 19.01 23.18 -11.94
N TYR A 242 17.82 22.53 -11.83
CA TYR A 242 16.55 23.26 -11.83
C TYR A 242 16.50 24.32 -10.71
N ASN A 243 16.97 23.99 -9.52
CA ASN A 243 17.01 24.93 -8.38
C ASN A 243 17.98 26.08 -8.60
N GLU A 244 19.13 25.83 -9.26
CA GLU A 244 20.06 26.89 -9.63
C GLU A 244 19.46 27.86 -10.66
N ASP A 245 18.66 27.34 -11.59
CA ASP A 245 18.02 28.12 -12.65
C ASP A 245 16.71 28.80 -12.19
N ASN A 246 16.05 28.27 -11.13
CA ASN A 246 14.75 28.72 -10.63
C ASN A 246 14.77 28.94 -9.10
N PRO A 247 15.59 29.85 -8.57
CA PRO A 247 15.75 30.03 -7.12
C PRO A 247 14.49 30.53 -6.40
N ASP A 248 13.54 31.13 -7.11
CA ASP A 248 12.27 31.63 -6.54
C ASP A 248 11.19 30.54 -6.43
N GLU A 249 11.32 29.44 -7.18
CA GLU A 249 10.38 28.30 -7.17
C GLU A 249 11.17 26.96 -7.17
N PRO A 250 11.97 26.71 -6.13
CA PRO A 250 12.84 25.52 -6.11
C PRO A 250 12.04 24.22 -5.92
N ILE A 251 12.68 23.11 -6.28
CA ILE A 251 12.30 21.79 -5.82
C ILE A 251 12.75 21.64 -4.36
N ASP A 252 11.81 21.43 -3.45
CA ASP A 252 12.09 21.26 -2.03
C ASP A 252 12.32 19.79 -1.67
N ILE A 253 11.64 18.88 -2.39
CA ILE A 253 11.64 17.46 -2.09
C ILE A 253 11.78 16.66 -3.37
N ILE A 254 12.61 15.61 -3.34
CA ILE A 254 12.64 14.52 -4.32
C ILE A 254 11.97 13.30 -3.70
N SER A 255 10.92 12.76 -4.36
CA SER A 255 10.32 11.47 -4.08
C SER A 255 10.79 10.47 -5.14
N MET A 256 11.55 9.45 -4.71
CA MET A 256 12.18 8.47 -5.59
C MET A 256 11.72 7.06 -5.22
N SER A 257 10.68 6.58 -5.90
CA SER A 257 10.07 5.27 -5.67
C SER A 257 10.70 4.19 -6.53
N LEU A 258 12.01 4.18 -6.61
CA LEU A 258 12.81 3.26 -7.42
C LEU A 258 14.09 2.86 -6.70
N GLY A 259 14.75 1.83 -7.18
CA GLY A 259 16.03 1.37 -6.67
C GLY A 259 16.50 0.10 -7.38
N GLY A 260 17.73 -0.26 -7.12
CA GLY A 260 18.35 -1.50 -7.60
C GLY A 260 19.01 -2.25 -6.45
N ASP A 261 19.49 -3.48 -6.74
CA ASP A 261 20.24 -4.26 -5.77
C ASP A 261 21.46 -3.47 -5.29
N ALA A 262 21.62 -3.34 -3.98
CA ALA A 262 22.79 -2.68 -3.42
C ALA A 262 24.04 -3.54 -3.64
N LEU A 263 24.97 -3.02 -4.40
CA LEU A 263 26.29 -3.64 -4.56
C LEU A 263 27.18 -3.24 -3.36
N ARG A 264 27.98 -4.18 -2.90
CA ARG A 264 28.90 -3.92 -1.79
C ARG A 264 30.20 -3.35 -2.34
N TYR A 265 30.43 -2.08 -2.14
CA TYR A 265 31.70 -1.37 -2.35
C TYR A 265 32.47 -1.26 -1.02
N ASP A 266 33.65 -0.66 -1.01
CA ASP A 266 34.38 -0.38 0.23
C ASP A 266 33.64 0.69 1.06
N HIS A 267 33.04 1.67 0.41
CA HIS A 267 32.20 2.72 1.02
C HIS A 267 30.93 2.93 0.20
N GLU A 268 29.82 3.33 0.84
CA GLU A 268 28.53 3.55 0.19
C GLU A 268 28.60 4.66 -0.88
N GLN A 269 29.47 5.66 -0.71
CA GLN A 269 29.69 6.75 -1.67
C GLN A 269 30.42 6.32 -2.96
N GLU A 270 30.90 5.07 -3.05
CA GLU A 270 31.39 4.51 -4.32
C GLU A 270 30.25 4.11 -5.25
N ASP A 271 29.03 3.95 -4.72
CA ASP A 271 27.83 3.82 -5.54
C ASP A 271 27.48 5.18 -6.19
N PRO A 272 27.50 5.30 -7.53
CA PRO A 272 27.22 6.57 -8.18
C PRO A 272 25.80 7.11 -7.89
N LEU A 273 24.82 6.23 -7.63
CA LEU A 273 23.45 6.65 -7.32
C LEU A 273 23.34 7.19 -5.90
N VAL A 274 24.06 6.57 -4.94
CA VAL A 274 24.17 7.11 -3.58
C VAL A 274 24.78 8.51 -3.63
N ARG A 275 25.87 8.71 -4.37
CA ARG A 275 26.48 10.05 -4.54
C ARG A 275 25.49 11.06 -5.10
N ALA A 276 24.73 10.69 -6.14
CA ALA A 276 23.79 11.63 -6.75
C ALA A 276 22.71 12.10 -5.78
N VAL A 277 22.12 11.20 -5.01
CA VAL A 277 21.10 11.58 -4.01
C VAL A 277 21.68 12.33 -2.82
N GLU A 278 22.95 12.07 -2.43
CA GLU A 278 23.65 12.82 -1.40
C GLU A 278 24.02 14.22 -1.85
N GLU A 279 24.35 14.44 -3.14
CA GLU A 279 24.56 15.79 -3.70
C GLU A 279 23.25 16.59 -3.71
N ALA A 280 22.11 15.98 -4.07
CA ALA A 280 20.82 16.66 -3.97
C ALA A 280 20.49 17.04 -2.50
N TRP A 281 20.78 16.16 -1.55
CA TRP A 281 20.66 16.44 -0.12
C TRP A 281 21.56 17.60 0.33
N ASN A 282 22.81 17.60 -0.09
CA ASN A 282 23.77 18.67 0.21
C ASN A 282 23.36 20.01 -0.43
N ALA A 283 22.65 19.97 -1.56
CA ALA A 283 22.08 21.15 -2.21
C ALA A 283 20.80 21.68 -1.52
N GLY A 284 20.38 21.09 -0.40
CA GLY A 284 19.22 21.50 0.38
C GLY A 284 17.90 20.85 -0.02
N ILE A 285 17.90 19.83 -0.88
CA ILE A 285 16.69 19.12 -1.30
C ILE A 285 16.48 17.91 -0.38
N VAL A 286 15.31 17.80 0.23
CA VAL A 286 14.92 16.59 0.99
C VAL A 286 14.73 15.42 0.02
N VAL A 287 15.38 14.29 0.25
CA VAL A 287 15.29 13.11 -0.63
C VAL A 287 14.67 11.94 0.13
N CYS A 288 13.49 11.50 -0.32
CA CYS A 288 12.82 10.31 0.16
C CYS A 288 12.98 9.17 -0.87
N VAL A 289 13.48 8.02 -0.42
CA VAL A 289 13.74 6.87 -1.28
C VAL A 289 13.09 5.59 -0.75
N ALA A 290 12.70 4.69 -1.64
CA ALA A 290 12.12 3.41 -1.26
C ALA A 290 13.19 2.46 -0.68
N ALA A 291 12.86 1.76 0.40
CA ALA A 291 13.73 0.73 0.97
C ALA A 291 13.94 -0.48 0.04
N GLY A 292 12.97 -0.75 -0.85
CA GLY A 292 12.95 -1.90 -1.75
C GLY A 292 11.90 -2.94 -1.34
N ASN A 293 11.63 -3.90 -2.22
CA ASN A 293 10.57 -4.91 -2.06
C ASN A 293 11.14 -6.34 -2.02
N SER A 294 12.35 -6.52 -1.49
CA SER A 294 13.07 -7.79 -1.41
C SER A 294 13.06 -8.43 -0.01
N GLY A 295 12.18 -7.95 0.90
CA GLY A 295 11.96 -8.56 2.22
C GLY A 295 11.39 -9.98 2.14
N PRO A 296 11.28 -10.70 3.25
CA PRO A 296 11.56 -10.26 4.63
C PRO A 296 12.99 -10.51 5.13
N ASP A 297 13.90 -10.98 4.27
CA ASP A 297 15.26 -11.29 4.66
C ASP A 297 16.05 -10.01 5.02
N SER A 298 17.06 -10.16 5.89
CA SER A 298 17.98 -9.08 6.24
C SER A 298 18.91 -8.72 5.09
N GLN A 299 19.49 -7.51 5.12
CA GLN A 299 20.41 -6.98 4.10
C GLN A 299 19.79 -6.88 2.70
N THR A 300 18.52 -6.50 2.65
CA THR A 300 17.77 -6.36 1.38
C THR A 300 17.49 -4.90 1.01
N ILE A 301 17.97 -3.92 1.79
CA ILE A 301 17.81 -2.50 1.47
C ILE A 301 18.44 -2.21 0.10
N ALA A 302 17.64 -1.63 -0.79
CA ALA A 302 18.06 -1.29 -2.15
C ALA A 302 18.93 -0.01 -2.19
N SER A 303 19.78 0.14 -3.19
CA SER A 303 20.41 1.42 -3.52
C SER A 303 19.38 2.30 -4.27
N PRO A 304 19.27 3.64 -3.94
CA PRO A 304 20.16 4.42 -3.08
C PRO A 304 19.74 4.44 -1.59
N GLY A 305 18.75 3.65 -1.17
CA GLY A 305 18.27 3.61 0.22
C GLY A 305 19.29 3.16 1.27
N VAL A 306 20.46 2.67 0.84
CA VAL A 306 21.59 2.36 1.72
C VAL A 306 22.29 3.59 2.28
N SER A 307 22.12 4.78 1.66
CA SER A 307 22.73 6.02 2.12
C SER A 307 22.25 6.40 3.52
N GLU A 308 23.18 6.79 4.38
CA GLU A 308 22.86 7.28 5.74
C GLU A 308 22.14 8.63 5.70
N LYS A 309 22.38 9.46 4.66
CA LYS A 309 21.82 10.82 4.57
C LYS A 309 20.33 10.82 4.24
N VAL A 310 19.93 10.20 3.14
CA VAL A 310 18.56 10.30 2.64
C VAL A 310 17.55 9.56 3.52
N ILE A 311 16.27 9.91 3.38
CA ILE A 311 15.17 9.26 4.11
C ILE A 311 14.78 7.98 3.38
N THR A 312 15.10 6.84 3.96
CA THR A 312 14.74 5.51 3.42
C THR A 312 13.45 5.03 4.05
N VAL A 313 12.43 4.78 3.20
CA VAL A 313 11.07 4.49 3.65
C VAL A 313 10.72 3.03 3.40
N GLY A 314 10.39 2.30 4.46
CA GLY A 314 9.83 0.96 4.42
C GLY A 314 8.31 0.98 4.33
N ALA A 315 7.70 -0.15 3.98
CA ALA A 315 6.26 -0.26 3.82
C ALA A 315 5.58 -0.85 5.06
N LEU A 316 4.56 -0.15 5.54
CA LEU A 316 3.60 -0.57 6.55
C LEU A 316 2.39 -1.20 5.87
N ASP A 317 1.86 -2.28 6.42
CA ASP A 317 0.51 -2.80 6.19
C ASP A 317 -0.38 -2.29 7.32
N ASP A 318 -1.20 -1.28 7.04
CA ASP A 318 -2.17 -0.70 7.95
C ASP A 318 -3.45 -1.55 8.06
N ASN A 319 -3.45 -2.75 7.50
CA ASN A 319 -4.60 -3.66 7.43
C ASN A 319 -5.89 -2.96 6.95
N ASN A 320 -5.74 -1.82 6.27
CA ASN A 320 -6.79 -0.90 5.82
C ASN A 320 -7.67 -0.41 6.99
N THR A 321 -7.05 -0.09 8.12
CA THR A 321 -7.67 0.54 9.29
C THR A 321 -6.91 1.80 9.69
N ALA A 322 -7.60 2.73 10.37
CA ALA A 322 -6.95 3.91 10.93
C ALA A 322 -6.34 3.65 12.31
N SER A 323 -6.56 2.45 12.87
CA SER A 323 -6.00 2.02 14.15
C SER A 323 -4.64 1.39 13.95
N SER A 324 -3.65 1.82 14.70
CA SER A 324 -2.31 1.22 14.71
C SER A 324 -2.21 -0.10 15.47
N ASP A 325 -3.31 -0.58 16.09
CA ASP A 325 -3.30 -1.78 16.92
C ASP A 325 -3.07 -3.09 16.13
N ASP A 326 -3.40 -3.09 14.84
CA ASP A 326 -3.28 -4.24 13.93
C ASP A 326 -2.27 -4.01 12.80
N ASP A 327 -1.51 -2.93 12.84
CA ASP A 327 -0.47 -2.60 11.89
C ASP A 327 0.68 -3.63 11.91
N ALA A 328 1.26 -3.86 10.75
CA ALA A 328 2.41 -4.74 10.59
C ALA A 328 3.38 -4.22 9.52
N VAL A 329 4.65 -4.59 9.62
CA VAL A 329 5.59 -4.34 8.51
C VAL A 329 5.24 -5.26 7.35
N ALA A 330 5.04 -4.69 6.16
CA ALA A 330 4.73 -5.47 4.97
C ALA A 330 5.82 -6.54 4.73
N SER A 331 5.39 -7.77 4.44
CA SER A 331 6.33 -8.90 4.31
C SER A 331 7.36 -8.72 3.19
N PHE A 332 7.02 -7.96 2.15
CA PHE A 332 7.91 -7.63 1.05
C PHE A 332 8.87 -6.47 1.36
N SER A 333 8.59 -5.65 2.39
CA SER A 333 9.44 -4.49 2.71
C SER A 333 10.85 -4.93 3.00
N SER A 334 11.82 -4.36 2.30
CA SER A 334 13.24 -4.62 2.51
C SER A 334 13.68 -4.23 3.92
N ARG A 335 14.65 -4.98 4.45
CA ARG A 335 15.12 -4.88 5.85
C ARG A 335 16.61 -4.69 5.92
N GLY A 336 17.03 -3.93 6.92
CA GLY A 336 18.41 -3.77 7.28
C GLY A 336 19.03 -5.02 7.98
N PRO A 337 20.24 -4.87 8.49
CA PRO A 337 21.10 -3.71 8.23
C PRO A 337 21.44 -3.60 6.74
N THR A 338 21.90 -2.44 6.27
CA THR A 338 22.40 -2.31 4.89
C THR A 338 23.60 -3.23 4.67
N VAL A 339 24.03 -3.38 3.42
CA VAL A 339 25.26 -4.13 3.07
C VAL A 339 26.51 -3.54 3.74
N TYR A 340 26.42 -2.31 4.26
CA TYR A 340 27.48 -1.62 5.02
C TYR A 340 27.29 -1.71 6.54
N GLY A 341 26.28 -2.46 7.03
CA GLY A 341 26.00 -2.66 8.45
C GLY A 341 25.29 -1.50 9.14
N LYS A 342 24.66 -0.58 8.38
CA LYS A 342 23.89 0.56 8.90
C LYS A 342 22.42 0.20 9.10
N GLU A 343 21.81 0.76 10.13
CA GLU A 343 20.38 0.59 10.43
C GLU A 343 19.52 1.30 9.36
N LYS A 344 18.64 0.57 8.71
CA LYS A 344 17.64 1.02 7.74
C LYS A 344 16.45 0.03 7.73
N PRO A 345 15.22 0.45 7.35
CA PRO A 345 14.83 1.79 6.87
C PRO A 345 14.89 2.85 7.96
N ASP A 346 14.78 4.15 7.61
CA ASP A 346 14.69 5.21 8.62
C ASP A 346 13.32 5.23 9.29
N ILE A 347 12.25 5.05 8.50
CA ILE A 347 10.86 5.06 8.96
C ILE A 347 9.98 4.14 8.10
N LEU A 348 8.78 3.86 8.58
CA LEU A 348 7.73 3.15 7.83
C LEU A 348 6.59 4.11 7.47
N ALA A 349 5.98 3.90 6.30
CA ALA A 349 4.73 4.56 5.92
C ALA A 349 3.78 3.54 5.26
N PRO A 350 2.46 3.79 5.22
CA PRO A 350 1.51 2.91 4.55
C PRO A 350 1.92 2.59 3.12
N GLY A 351 1.97 1.30 2.77
CA GLY A 351 2.47 0.84 1.46
C GLY A 351 1.74 -0.38 0.91
N VAL A 352 0.64 -0.82 1.54
CA VAL A 352 -0.13 -1.99 1.12
C VAL A 352 -1.53 -1.62 0.68
N ASN A 353 -1.93 -2.05 -0.52
CA ASN A 353 -3.25 -1.78 -1.11
C ASN A 353 -3.58 -0.29 -1.27
N ILE A 354 -2.59 0.55 -1.50
CA ILE A 354 -2.77 1.99 -1.66
C ILE A 354 -3.53 2.30 -2.97
N ILE A 355 -4.60 3.10 -2.86
CA ILE A 355 -5.36 3.60 -4.01
C ILE A 355 -4.92 5.00 -4.33
N SER A 356 -4.45 5.20 -5.56
CA SER A 356 -4.02 6.50 -6.02
C SER A 356 -4.35 6.71 -7.50
N LEU A 357 -3.78 7.74 -8.10
CA LEU A 357 -4.12 8.19 -9.43
C LEU A 357 -3.75 7.17 -10.51
N ARG A 358 -4.63 7.06 -11.48
CA ARG A 358 -4.48 6.17 -12.63
C ARG A 358 -4.03 6.95 -13.86
N SER A 359 -2.97 6.49 -14.53
CA SER A 359 -2.65 6.89 -15.90
C SER A 359 -3.41 5.97 -16.88
N PRO A 360 -4.46 6.46 -17.57
CA PRO A 360 -5.26 5.63 -18.47
C PRO A 360 -4.46 5.12 -19.66
N ASN A 361 -4.68 3.86 -20.04
CA ASN A 361 -3.99 3.20 -21.16
C ASN A 361 -2.46 3.04 -21.01
N SER A 362 -1.93 3.28 -19.82
CA SER A 362 -0.54 3.00 -19.49
C SER A 362 -0.24 1.50 -19.49
N TYR A 363 1.02 1.12 -19.33
CA TYR A 363 1.45 -0.28 -19.35
C TYR A 363 0.82 -1.10 -18.22
N ILE A 364 0.91 -0.60 -16.96
CA ILE A 364 0.35 -1.27 -15.79
C ILE A 364 -1.18 -1.31 -15.87
N ASP A 365 -1.81 -0.22 -16.29
CA ASP A 365 -3.27 -0.15 -16.47
C ASP A 365 -3.81 -1.22 -17.42
N LYS A 366 -3.06 -1.55 -18.48
CA LYS A 366 -3.45 -2.61 -19.42
C LYS A 366 -3.24 -4.01 -18.88
N LEU A 367 -2.18 -4.22 -18.08
CA LEU A 367 -1.82 -5.51 -17.52
C LEU A 367 -2.69 -5.90 -16.31
N GLN A 368 -3.00 -4.95 -15.43
CA GLN A 368 -3.64 -5.21 -14.14
C GLN A 368 -5.03 -4.54 -14.06
N LYS A 369 -5.91 -4.88 -14.98
CA LYS A 369 -7.25 -4.28 -15.05
C LYS A 369 -8.10 -4.46 -13.79
N SER A 370 -7.84 -5.51 -13.01
CA SER A 370 -8.50 -5.77 -11.72
C SER A 370 -8.15 -4.77 -10.62
N SER A 371 -7.01 -4.08 -10.76
CA SER A 371 -6.56 -3.06 -9.81
C SER A 371 -7.16 -1.67 -10.04
N ARG A 372 -8.00 -1.52 -11.07
CA ARG A 372 -8.70 -0.26 -11.33
C ARG A 372 -9.78 -0.01 -10.30
N VAL A 373 -9.82 1.20 -9.78
CA VAL A 373 -10.87 1.70 -8.88
C VAL A 373 -11.62 2.81 -9.61
N GLY A 374 -12.82 2.50 -10.05
CA GLY A 374 -13.56 3.40 -10.95
C GLY A 374 -12.80 3.69 -12.25
N SER A 375 -12.90 4.93 -12.75
CA SER A 375 -12.21 5.36 -13.96
C SER A 375 -10.91 6.11 -13.72
N GLN A 376 -10.70 6.65 -12.53
CA GLN A 376 -9.64 7.61 -12.21
C GLN A 376 -8.55 7.06 -11.30
N TYR A 377 -8.77 5.94 -10.63
CA TYR A 377 -7.85 5.44 -9.61
C TYR A 377 -7.38 4.02 -9.88
N PHE A 378 -6.31 3.65 -9.18
CA PHE A 378 -5.65 2.37 -9.33
C PHE A 378 -5.04 1.94 -7.99
N THR A 379 -5.03 0.63 -7.69
CA THR A 379 -4.48 0.09 -6.44
C THR A 379 -3.10 -0.51 -6.68
N MET A 380 -2.12 -0.13 -5.85
CA MET A 380 -0.77 -0.71 -5.83
C MET A 380 -0.31 -1.02 -4.40
N SER A 381 0.72 -1.87 -4.28
CA SER A 381 1.43 -2.13 -3.03
C SER A 381 2.94 -2.14 -3.28
N GLY A 382 3.70 -1.57 -2.36
CA GLY A 382 5.16 -1.48 -2.45
C GLY A 382 5.71 -0.39 -1.53
N THR A 383 6.99 -0.44 -1.22
CA THR A 383 7.71 0.70 -0.62
C THR A 383 7.66 1.93 -1.53
N SER A 384 7.37 1.72 -2.81
CA SER A 384 7.10 2.78 -3.79
C SER A 384 5.88 3.62 -3.49
N MET A 385 4.88 3.12 -2.74
CA MET A 385 3.69 3.85 -2.30
C MET A 385 3.94 4.51 -0.94
N ALA A 386 4.70 3.87 -0.07
CA ALA A 386 5.10 4.40 1.23
C ALA A 386 5.98 5.66 1.10
N THR A 387 6.92 5.65 0.16
CA THR A 387 7.87 6.75 -0.05
C THR A 387 7.19 8.08 -0.38
N PRO A 388 6.26 8.17 -1.34
CA PRO A 388 5.59 9.44 -1.66
C PRO A 388 4.64 9.90 -0.55
N ILE A 389 4.04 9.02 0.25
CA ILE A 389 3.27 9.41 1.44
C ILE A 389 4.20 10.14 2.44
N CYS A 390 5.40 9.58 2.69
CA CYS A 390 6.41 10.23 3.52
C CYS A 390 6.85 11.58 2.94
N ALA A 391 7.08 11.67 1.61
CA ALA A 391 7.42 12.92 0.94
C ALA A 391 6.31 13.96 1.05
N GLY A 392 5.04 13.55 0.98
CA GLY A 392 3.91 14.44 1.21
C GLY A 392 3.85 14.97 2.65
N ILE A 393 4.19 14.15 3.65
CA ILE A 393 4.29 14.59 5.05
C ILE A 393 5.47 15.55 5.23
N ALA A 394 6.61 15.29 4.58
CA ALA A 394 7.72 16.24 4.55
C ALA A 394 7.31 17.60 3.95
N ALA A 395 6.41 17.59 2.95
CA ALA A 395 5.87 18.84 2.40
C ALA A 395 5.00 19.62 3.40
N LEU A 396 4.29 18.93 4.31
CA LEU A 396 3.57 19.63 5.40
C LEU A 396 4.55 20.27 6.40
N ILE A 397 5.66 19.59 6.69
CA ILE A 397 6.73 20.12 7.57
C ILE A 397 7.32 21.38 6.97
N LEU A 398 7.70 21.34 5.68
CA LEU A 398 8.29 22.50 4.99
C LEU A 398 7.29 23.63 4.75
N GLN A 399 5.99 23.34 4.56
CA GLN A 399 4.97 24.39 4.55
C GLN A 399 4.92 25.15 5.88
N GLN A 400 5.07 24.45 7.02
CA GLN A 400 5.06 25.05 8.35
C GLN A 400 6.35 25.85 8.62
N ASN A 401 7.50 25.35 8.17
CA ASN A 401 8.79 26.00 8.31
C ASN A 401 9.67 25.73 7.07
N PRO A 402 9.67 26.65 6.09
CA PRO A 402 10.39 26.47 4.83
C PRO A 402 11.92 26.57 4.95
N ASP A 403 12.45 27.10 6.05
CA ASP A 403 13.89 27.26 6.26
C ASP A 403 14.59 26.03 6.85
N LEU A 404 13.85 24.93 7.09
CA LEU A 404 14.42 23.70 7.62
C LEU A 404 15.36 23.03 6.62
N THR A 405 16.50 22.59 7.11
CA THR A 405 17.44 21.77 6.36
C THR A 405 16.90 20.34 6.16
N PRO A 406 17.38 19.59 5.16
CA PRO A 406 17.00 18.19 4.98
C PRO A 406 17.24 17.33 6.23
N ASP A 407 18.34 17.55 6.95
CA ASP A 407 18.66 16.83 8.19
C ASP A 407 17.60 17.10 9.28
N GLU A 408 17.17 18.36 9.44
CA GLU A 408 16.13 18.74 10.40
C GLU A 408 14.77 18.12 10.02
N VAL A 409 14.40 18.10 8.74
CA VAL A 409 13.18 17.44 8.26
C VAL A 409 13.23 15.93 8.57
N LYS A 410 14.38 15.28 8.29
CA LYS A 410 14.59 13.86 8.61
C LYS A 410 14.42 13.57 10.10
N GLU A 411 15.04 14.39 10.95
CA GLU A 411 14.92 14.23 12.41
C GLU A 411 13.49 14.47 12.92
N LEU A 412 12.76 15.45 12.38
CA LEU A 412 11.37 15.69 12.73
C LEU A 412 10.49 14.47 12.35
N LEU A 413 10.68 13.92 11.16
CA LEU A 413 9.98 12.71 10.73
C LEU A 413 10.25 11.52 11.64
N LYS A 414 11.53 11.25 11.97
CA LYS A 414 11.93 10.14 12.85
C LYS A 414 11.46 10.31 14.30
N ASN A 415 11.53 11.52 14.82
CA ASN A 415 11.13 11.80 16.20
C ASN A 415 9.61 11.83 16.38
N GLY A 416 8.86 12.17 15.32
CA GLY A 416 7.40 12.19 15.32
C GLY A 416 6.73 10.83 15.10
N THR A 417 7.49 9.77 14.81
CA THR A 417 6.91 8.43 14.53
C THR A 417 6.14 7.84 15.71
N ASP A 418 5.11 7.06 15.40
CA ASP A 418 4.52 6.12 16.34
C ASP A 418 5.45 4.92 16.50
N LYS A 419 5.96 4.73 17.72
CA LYS A 419 7.03 3.77 18.01
C LYS A 419 6.46 2.40 18.39
N TRP A 420 7.00 1.35 17.82
CA TRP A 420 6.87 -0.01 18.36
C TRP A 420 7.86 -0.21 19.49
N LYS A 421 7.40 -0.68 20.64
CA LYS A 421 8.27 -0.92 21.81
C LYS A 421 9.15 -2.15 21.56
N ASP A 422 10.45 -1.99 21.85
CA ASP A 422 11.46 -3.06 21.83
C ASP A 422 11.64 -3.78 20.49
N GLU A 423 11.33 -3.13 19.37
CA GLU A 423 11.41 -3.72 18.03
C GLU A 423 12.75 -3.41 17.33
N ASP A 424 13.14 -4.31 16.42
CA ASP A 424 14.41 -4.21 15.68
C ASP A 424 14.40 -3.00 14.70
N PRO A 425 15.28 -1.99 14.86
CA PRO A 425 15.33 -0.83 13.98
C PRO A 425 15.65 -1.20 12.52
N ASN A 426 16.24 -2.36 12.25
CA ASN A 426 16.45 -2.85 10.89
C ASN A 426 15.16 -3.28 10.18
N ILE A 427 14.06 -3.38 10.90
CA ILE A 427 12.73 -3.74 10.38
C ILE A 427 11.79 -2.54 10.44
N TYR A 428 11.76 -1.86 11.59
CA TYR A 428 10.78 -0.83 11.93
C TYR A 428 11.30 0.60 11.75
N GLY A 429 12.62 0.78 11.59
CA GLY A 429 13.22 2.10 11.61
C GLY A 429 12.96 2.81 12.94
N ALA A 430 12.65 4.10 12.88
CA ALA A 430 12.20 4.87 14.03
C ALA A 430 10.72 4.59 14.42
N GLY A 431 9.94 3.98 13.51
CA GLY A 431 8.51 3.68 13.70
C GLY A 431 7.67 4.03 12.48
N ALA A 432 6.33 4.01 12.63
CA ALA A 432 5.40 4.45 11.61
C ALA A 432 5.32 5.98 11.56
N VAL A 433 5.33 6.53 10.36
CA VAL A 433 5.22 7.99 10.16
C VAL A 433 3.91 8.52 10.73
N ASN A 434 3.99 9.62 11.47
CA ASN A 434 2.83 10.33 12.03
C ASN A 434 2.99 11.81 11.76
N ALA A 435 2.16 12.33 10.85
CA ALA A 435 2.25 13.73 10.41
C ALA A 435 1.92 14.72 11.54
N GLU A 436 0.93 14.37 12.39
CA GLU A 436 0.53 15.24 13.51
C GLU A 436 1.67 15.45 14.51
N ASN A 437 2.48 14.42 14.76
CA ASN A 437 3.62 14.50 15.66
C ASN A 437 4.87 15.09 14.98
N SER A 438 5.05 14.86 13.68
CA SER A 438 6.25 15.27 12.93
C SER A 438 6.26 16.75 12.56
N VAL A 439 5.07 17.34 12.33
CA VAL A 439 4.97 18.75 11.99
C VAL A 439 5.11 19.60 13.25
N PRO A 440 6.09 20.53 13.30
CA PRO A 440 6.31 21.34 14.50
C PRO A 440 5.07 22.13 14.92
N GLY A 441 4.76 22.10 16.24
CA GLY A 441 3.98 23.18 16.87
C GLY A 441 4.84 24.45 16.96
N GLN A 442 4.22 25.58 17.18
CA GLN A 442 5.01 26.80 17.51
C GLN A 442 5.82 26.62 18.77
#